data_d7cb9417f9b8019cf1a295d0a1fd57d5
#
_entry.id   d7cb9417f9b8019cf1a295d0a1fd57d5
#
_cell.length_a   1.000
_cell.length_b   1.000
_cell.length_c   1.000
_cell.angle_alpha   90.00
_cell.angle_beta   90.00
_cell.angle_gamma   90.00
#
_symmetry.space_group_name_H-M   'P 1'
#
loop_
_entity.id
_entity.type
_entity.pdbx_description
1 polymer ?
#
loop_
_entity_poly.entity_id
_entity_poly.type
_entity_poly.pdbx_seq_one_letter_code
_entity_poly.pdbx_strand_id
1 'polypeptide(L)'
;EDNFPMTQAGIHNLKNISEEFGCTIISCKPNIKVQKTLMRKFFEKYGKPTWYVDRLIYTFPLHMAAKFNTPMLCYGENVSFEYGGNADKETYSAMGQIENGVAVGMPMEELLGDGVTEKDLSLTLAPSAEERAKLDPFYMSYFVPWNSYKNYQIAKEHGFHDLTHEWDRTHHAENFDQIDSSAYLVHSWLKYPKFG
;
A
#
# COMPACT_ATOMS: atom_id res chain seq x y z
N GLU A 1 5.58 5.90 1.65
CA GLU A 1 5.23 7.00 0.75
C GLU A 1 5.72 6.67 -0.65
N ASP A 2 4.86 6.81 -1.62
CA ASP A 2 5.27 6.78 -3.01
C ASP A 2 5.95 8.09 -3.41
N ASN A 3 6.60 8.09 -4.57
CA ASN A 3 7.29 9.27 -5.09
C ASN A 3 6.37 10.11 -6.01
N PHE A 4 5.08 10.00 -5.87
CA PHE A 4 4.11 10.79 -6.62
C PHE A 4 3.77 12.11 -5.92
N PRO A 5 3.34 13.12 -6.67
CA PRO A 5 2.87 14.37 -6.06
C PRO A 5 1.65 14.09 -5.18
N MET A 6 1.78 14.43 -3.90
CA MET A 6 0.67 14.32 -2.96
C MET A 6 -0.34 15.45 -3.18
N THR A 7 -1.61 15.15 -2.95
CA THR A 7 -2.68 16.14 -2.87
C THR A 7 -2.57 16.92 -1.55
N GLN A 8 -3.25 18.06 -1.45
CA GLN A 8 -3.32 18.78 -0.19
C GLN A 8 -4.06 17.96 0.88
N ALA A 9 -5.13 17.26 0.48
CA ALA A 9 -5.84 16.33 1.36
C ALA A 9 -4.91 15.22 1.86
N GLY A 10 -4.12 14.60 0.98
CA GLY A 10 -3.15 13.57 1.37
C GLY A 10 -2.10 14.06 2.35
N ILE A 11 -1.55 15.26 2.12
CA ILE A 11 -0.58 15.88 3.05
C ILE A 11 -1.25 16.13 4.41
N HIS A 12 -2.47 16.70 4.41
CA HIS A 12 -3.23 16.94 5.63
C HIS A 12 -3.50 15.64 6.38
N ASN A 13 -4.04 14.62 5.70
CA ASN A 13 -4.43 13.35 6.31
C ASN A 13 -3.23 12.63 6.93
N LEU A 14 -2.08 12.62 6.24
CA LEU A 14 -0.85 12.04 6.78
C LEU A 14 -0.42 12.73 8.08
N LYS A 15 -0.47 14.06 8.13
CA LYS A 15 -0.15 14.83 9.33
C LYS A 15 -1.19 14.62 10.43
N ASN A 16 -2.46 14.64 10.08
CA ASN A 16 -3.58 14.49 11.00
C ASN A 16 -3.54 13.16 11.78
N ILE A 17 -3.16 12.04 11.14
CA ILE A 17 -3.01 10.76 11.82
C ILE A 17 -2.06 10.88 13.03
N SER A 18 -0.93 11.55 12.86
CA SER A 18 0.03 11.73 13.95
C SER A 18 -0.50 12.65 15.06
N GLU A 19 -1.18 13.72 14.67
CA GLU A 19 -1.70 14.72 15.61
C GLU A 19 -2.92 14.23 16.37
N GLU A 20 -3.86 13.60 15.70
CA GLU A 20 -5.12 13.13 16.29
C GLU A 20 -4.92 11.91 17.19
N PHE A 21 -4.11 10.95 16.75
CA PHE A 21 -3.93 9.67 17.46
C PHE A 21 -2.62 9.58 18.25
N GLY A 22 -1.77 10.61 18.22
CA GLY A 22 -0.50 10.62 18.94
C GLY A 22 0.48 9.54 18.49
N CYS A 23 0.38 9.06 17.25
CA CYS A 23 1.22 7.98 16.75
C CYS A 23 2.46 8.50 16.01
N THR A 24 3.52 7.70 16.01
CA THR A 24 4.74 7.97 15.25
C THR A 24 4.58 7.48 13.81
N ILE A 25 4.92 8.33 12.84
CA ILE A 25 4.94 7.99 11.42
C ILE A 25 6.36 7.61 11.01
N ILE A 26 6.51 6.46 10.38
CA ILE A 26 7.76 6.01 9.76
C ILE A 26 7.54 5.97 8.25
N SER A 27 8.25 6.84 7.51
CA SER A 27 8.10 6.96 6.07
C SER A 27 9.17 6.19 5.31
N CYS A 28 8.76 5.47 4.27
CA CYS A 28 9.65 4.87 3.29
C CYS A 28 9.63 5.70 2.00
N LYS A 29 10.80 6.21 1.59
CA LYS A 29 10.97 6.92 0.31
C LYS A 29 11.95 6.14 -0.56
N PRO A 30 11.46 5.26 -1.43
CA PRO A 30 12.32 4.49 -2.29
C PRO A 30 13.04 5.38 -3.32
N ASN A 31 14.16 4.88 -3.87
CA ASN A 31 14.88 5.55 -4.93
C ASN A 31 14.00 5.65 -6.19
N ILE A 32 13.63 6.86 -6.59
CA ILE A 32 12.72 7.11 -7.72
C ILE A 32 13.25 6.56 -9.07
N LYS A 33 14.56 6.49 -9.26
CA LYS A 33 15.14 5.93 -10.49
C LYS A 33 14.91 4.43 -10.52
N VAL A 34 15.16 3.75 -9.41
CA VAL A 34 14.90 2.31 -9.25
C VAL A 34 13.41 2.01 -9.43
N GLN A 35 12.55 2.77 -8.77
CA GLN A 35 11.11 2.63 -8.90
C GLN A 35 10.67 2.76 -10.36
N LYS A 36 11.07 3.81 -11.07
CA LYS A 36 10.72 4.00 -12.49
C LYS A 36 11.24 2.90 -13.40
N THR A 37 12.47 2.42 -13.16
CA THR A 37 13.05 1.31 -13.93
C THR A 37 12.25 0.03 -13.74
N LEU A 38 11.97 -0.34 -12.49
CA LEU A 38 11.20 -1.54 -12.20
C LEU A 38 9.74 -1.44 -12.66
N MET A 39 9.09 -0.29 -12.49
CA MET A 39 7.73 -0.06 -13.00
C MET A 39 7.65 -0.29 -14.51
N ARG A 40 8.60 0.26 -15.28
CA ARG A 40 8.67 0.07 -16.73
C ARG A 40 8.91 -1.40 -17.08
N LYS A 41 9.93 -2.01 -16.50
CA LYS A 41 10.31 -3.42 -16.73
C LYS A 41 9.14 -4.37 -16.44
N PHE A 42 8.46 -4.16 -15.33
CA PHE A 42 7.32 -5.00 -14.93
C PHE A 42 6.08 -4.74 -15.76
N PHE A 43 5.86 -3.49 -16.21
CA PHE A 43 4.77 -3.19 -17.14
C PHE A 43 4.98 -3.89 -18.48
N GLU A 44 6.18 -3.76 -19.06
CA GLU A 44 6.51 -4.35 -20.36
C GLU A 44 6.47 -5.89 -20.32
N LYS A 45 6.96 -6.50 -19.24
CA LYS A 45 7.08 -7.95 -19.16
C LYS A 45 5.83 -8.65 -18.63
N TYR A 46 5.13 -8.05 -17.68
CA TYR A 46 4.06 -8.72 -16.92
C TYR A 46 2.73 -7.96 -16.92
N GLY A 47 2.67 -6.74 -17.45
CA GLY A 47 1.50 -5.87 -17.33
C GLY A 47 1.21 -5.41 -15.88
N LYS A 48 2.23 -5.44 -14.99
CA LYS A 48 2.12 -5.17 -13.54
C LYS A 48 3.07 -4.04 -13.11
N PRO A 49 2.81 -2.78 -13.46
CA PRO A 49 3.72 -1.68 -13.17
C PRO A 49 3.92 -1.42 -11.66
N THR A 50 2.94 -1.78 -10.84
CA THR A 50 2.93 -1.43 -9.41
C THR A 50 3.68 -2.41 -8.52
N TRP A 51 4.17 -3.54 -9.03
CA TRP A 51 4.78 -4.61 -8.23
C TRP A 51 5.79 -4.10 -7.18
N TYR A 52 6.66 -3.17 -7.54
CA TYR A 52 7.69 -2.67 -6.63
C TYR A 52 7.09 -1.95 -5.42
N VAL A 53 6.08 -1.12 -5.66
CA VAL A 53 5.35 -0.41 -4.60
C VAL A 53 4.52 -1.39 -3.76
N ASP A 54 3.76 -2.27 -4.42
CA ASP A 54 2.95 -3.31 -3.76
C ASP A 54 3.83 -4.18 -2.86
N ARG A 55 5.02 -4.54 -3.34
CA ARG A 55 5.99 -5.30 -2.54
C ARG A 55 6.43 -4.55 -1.29
N LEU A 56 6.78 -3.27 -1.41
CA LEU A 56 7.20 -2.44 -0.29
C LEU A 56 6.09 -2.19 0.73
N ILE A 57 4.85 -2.07 0.31
CA ILE A 57 3.69 -1.92 1.22
C ILE A 57 3.66 -3.06 2.24
N TYR A 58 4.02 -4.27 1.85
CA TYR A 58 4.01 -5.43 2.76
C TYR A 58 5.37 -5.72 3.39
N THR A 59 6.48 -5.57 2.68
CA THR A 59 7.79 -5.93 3.24
C THR A 59 8.37 -4.88 4.16
N PHE A 60 8.22 -3.60 3.85
CA PHE A 60 8.75 -2.52 4.68
C PHE A 60 8.16 -2.51 6.10
N PRO A 61 6.83 -2.60 6.30
CA PRO A 61 6.27 -2.70 7.64
C PRO A 61 6.77 -3.90 8.43
N LEU A 62 6.98 -5.06 7.79
CA LEU A 62 7.55 -6.23 8.43
C LEU A 62 8.98 -5.98 8.93
N HIS A 63 9.83 -5.32 8.12
CA HIS A 63 11.17 -4.93 8.55
C HIS A 63 11.13 -3.96 9.75
N MET A 64 10.19 -3.00 9.73
CA MET A 64 10.05 -2.05 10.84
C MET A 64 9.53 -2.75 12.10
N ALA A 65 8.53 -3.61 11.97
CA ALA A 65 8.00 -4.40 13.07
C ALA A 65 9.09 -5.27 13.73
N ALA A 66 9.90 -5.97 12.93
CA ALA A 66 11.03 -6.74 13.42
C ALA A 66 12.07 -5.86 14.13
N LYS A 67 12.44 -4.72 13.50
CA LYS A 67 13.45 -3.80 14.02
C LYS A 67 13.05 -3.17 15.35
N PHE A 68 11.78 -2.81 15.50
CA PHE A 68 11.25 -2.19 16.73
C PHE A 68 10.69 -3.20 17.73
N ASN A 69 10.82 -4.50 17.44
CA ASN A 69 10.29 -5.58 18.28
C ASN A 69 8.79 -5.39 18.59
N THR A 70 8.03 -5.03 17.56
CA THR A 70 6.58 -4.83 17.63
C THR A 70 5.91 -5.98 16.88
N PRO A 71 5.51 -7.06 17.57
CA PRO A 71 5.04 -8.28 16.89
C PRO A 71 3.73 -8.11 16.15
N MET A 72 2.81 -7.30 16.66
CA MET A 72 1.52 -7.04 16.03
C MET A 72 1.64 -6.02 14.91
N LEU A 73 1.14 -6.38 13.72
CA LEU A 73 1.09 -5.50 12.55
C LEU A 73 -0.30 -5.55 11.94
N CYS A 74 -1.05 -4.46 12.04
CA CYS A 74 -2.40 -4.36 11.53
C CYS A 74 -2.42 -3.72 10.14
N TYR A 75 -2.97 -4.42 9.15
CA TYR A 75 -3.34 -3.86 7.86
C TYR A 75 -4.81 -3.46 7.87
N GLY A 76 -5.10 -2.19 7.56
CA GLY A 76 -6.46 -1.67 7.40
C GLY A 76 -7.12 -2.21 6.14
N GLU A 77 -6.35 -2.31 5.06
CA GLU A 77 -6.82 -2.79 3.76
C GLU A 77 -6.55 -4.28 3.57
N ASN A 78 -7.52 -4.96 2.96
CA ASN A 78 -7.36 -6.32 2.47
C ASN A 78 -7.72 -6.36 0.98
N VAL A 79 -6.71 -6.45 0.15
CA VAL A 79 -6.81 -6.43 -1.32
C VAL A 79 -7.85 -7.41 -1.85
N SER A 80 -8.04 -8.52 -1.18
CA SER A 80 -8.97 -9.58 -1.59
C SER A 80 -10.43 -9.23 -1.33
N PHE A 81 -10.70 -8.41 -0.34
CA PHE A 81 -12.05 -7.88 -0.12
C PHE A 81 -12.37 -6.72 -1.06
N GLU A 82 -11.37 -5.91 -1.41
CA GLU A 82 -11.57 -4.72 -2.23
C GLU A 82 -11.62 -5.04 -3.73
N TYR A 83 -10.69 -5.91 -4.18
CA TYR A 83 -10.50 -6.17 -5.62
C TYR A 83 -10.85 -7.60 -6.03
N GLY A 84 -11.24 -8.43 -5.08
CA GLY A 84 -11.45 -9.86 -5.31
C GLY A 84 -10.13 -10.63 -5.47
N GLY A 85 -10.23 -11.93 -5.65
CA GLY A 85 -9.08 -12.82 -5.84
C GLY A 85 -9.18 -14.08 -4.98
N ASN A 86 -8.14 -14.90 -5.07
CA ASN A 86 -8.04 -16.19 -4.36
C ASN A 86 -7.42 -16.06 -2.97
N ALA A 87 -7.58 -14.91 -2.30
CA ALA A 87 -7.09 -14.84 -0.94
C ALA A 87 -7.87 -15.79 -0.07
N ASP A 88 -7.15 -16.46 0.78
CA ASP A 88 -7.71 -17.27 1.84
C ASP A 88 -8.47 -16.35 2.81
N LYS A 89 -9.79 -16.27 2.61
CA LYS A 89 -10.70 -15.46 3.45
C LYS A 89 -10.90 -16.06 4.83
N GLU A 90 -10.40 -17.27 5.05
CA GLU A 90 -10.53 -17.98 6.32
C GLU A 90 -9.40 -17.66 7.29
N THR A 91 -8.32 -17.02 6.81
CA THR A 91 -7.21 -16.62 7.68
C THR A 91 -7.22 -15.12 7.98
N TYR A 92 -6.91 -14.78 9.22
CA TYR A 92 -6.70 -13.39 9.62
C TYR A 92 -5.32 -12.86 9.17
N SER A 93 -4.38 -13.76 8.86
CA SER A 93 -2.97 -13.42 8.62
C SER A 93 -2.76 -12.73 7.27
N ALA A 94 -2.06 -11.60 7.31
CA ALA A 94 -1.61 -10.88 6.13
C ALA A 94 -0.27 -11.39 5.57
N MET A 95 0.38 -12.38 6.21
CA MET A 95 1.69 -12.89 5.78
C MET A 95 1.66 -13.49 4.37
N GLY A 96 0.54 -14.09 3.99
CA GLY A 96 0.35 -14.71 2.67
C GLY A 96 0.55 -13.75 1.49
N GLN A 97 0.44 -12.43 1.69
CA GLN A 97 0.64 -11.45 0.62
C GLN A 97 2.07 -11.41 0.08
N ILE A 98 3.06 -11.65 0.92
CA ILE A 98 4.47 -11.68 0.50
C ILE A 98 4.87 -13.04 -0.10
N GLU A 99 4.08 -14.07 0.10
CA GLU A 99 4.33 -15.45 -0.34
C GLU A 99 3.55 -15.80 -1.61
N ASN A 100 2.27 -15.43 -1.66
CA ASN A 100 1.36 -15.87 -2.74
C ASN A 100 0.43 -14.76 -3.26
N GLY A 101 0.49 -13.56 -2.70
CA GLY A 101 -0.41 -12.44 -3.03
C GLY A 101 0.14 -11.48 -4.07
N VAL A 102 -0.40 -10.27 -4.08
CA VAL A 102 0.01 -9.20 -5.01
C VAL A 102 1.47 -8.78 -4.81
N ALA A 103 1.99 -8.94 -3.59
CA ALA A 103 3.35 -8.62 -3.21
C ALA A 103 4.28 -9.84 -3.21
N VAL A 104 3.95 -10.90 -3.95
CA VAL A 104 4.80 -12.08 -4.06
C VAL A 104 6.23 -11.71 -4.51
N GLY A 105 7.23 -12.34 -3.89
CA GLY A 105 8.62 -12.13 -4.26
C GLY A 105 8.91 -12.55 -5.70
N MET A 106 9.87 -11.87 -6.32
CA MET A 106 10.35 -12.21 -7.66
C MET A 106 11.81 -12.67 -7.59
N PRO A 107 12.25 -13.56 -8.50
CA PRO A 107 13.64 -13.95 -8.58
C PRO A 107 14.57 -12.74 -8.74
N MET A 108 15.72 -12.77 -8.07
CA MET A 108 16.65 -11.64 -8.06
C MET A 108 17.15 -11.29 -9.47
N GLU A 109 17.36 -12.29 -10.31
CA GLU A 109 17.75 -12.14 -11.71
C GLU A 109 16.71 -11.35 -12.55
N GLU A 110 15.47 -11.35 -12.14
CA GLU A 110 14.40 -10.58 -12.78
C GLU A 110 14.42 -9.10 -12.36
N LEU A 111 14.99 -8.80 -11.23
CA LEU A 111 15.01 -7.48 -10.62
C LEU A 111 16.26 -6.70 -10.95
N LEU A 112 17.42 -7.37 -11.03
CA LEU A 112 18.72 -6.76 -11.26
C LEU A 112 18.89 -6.26 -12.71
N GLY A 113 19.88 -5.40 -12.90
CA GLY A 113 20.20 -4.79 -14.19
C GLY A 113 19.58 -3.39 -14.37
N ASP A 114 19.87 -2.75 -15.47
CA ASP A 114 19.41 -1.40 -15.81
C ASP A 114 19.66 -0.34 -14.70
N GLY A 115 20.78 -0.53 -13.97
CA GLY A 115 21.19 0.35 -12.86
C GLY A 115 20.52 0.01 -11.53
N VAL A 116 19.75 -1.06 -11.44
CA VAL A 116 19.19 -1.59 -10.19
C VAL A 116 20.19 -2.57 -9.56
N THR A 117 20.49 -2.38 -8.28
CA THR A 117 21.44 -3.18 -7.50
C THR A 117 20.73 -3.93 -6.37
N GLU A 118 21.39 -4.94 -5.79
CA GLU A 118 20.88 -5.66 -4.62
C GLU A 118 20.61 -4.72 -3.43
N LYS A 119 21.44 -3.69 -3.26
CA LYS A 119 21.22 -2.68 -2.21
C LYS A 119 19.90 -1.94 -2.38
N ASP A 120 19.53 -1.61 -3.61
CA ASP A 120 18.27 -0.93 -3.92
C ASP A 120 17.05 -1.81 -3.62
N LEU A 121 17.25 -3.11 -3.66
CA LEU A 121 16.20 -4.12 -3.45
C LEU A 121 16.10 -4.62 -2.01
N SER A 122 16.99 -4.20 -1.12
CA SER A 122 17.10 -4.75 0.24
C SER A 122 15.78 -4.73 1.01
N LEU A 123 14.97 -3.69 0.86
CA LEU A 123 13.66 -3.57 1.51
C LEU A 123 12.54 -4.34 0.80
N THR A 124 12.76 -4.82 -0.43
CA THR A 124 11.79 -5.67 -1.14
C THR A 124 11.94 -7.15 -0.77
N LEU A 125 13.05 -7.52 -0.19
CA LEU A 125 13.24 -8.86 0.36
C LEU A 125 12.41 -8.97 1.64
N ALA A 126 11.79 -10.13 1.87
CA ALA A 126 11.12 -10.37 3.13
C ALA A 126 12.18 -10.48 4.26
N PRO A 127 11.85 -10.08 5.50
CA PRO A 127 12.68 -10.41 6.65
C PRO A 127 12.96 -11.91 6.73
N SER A 128 14.01 -12.31 7.42
CA SER A 128 14.36 -13.71 7.60
C SER A 128 13.19 -14.53 8.16
N ALA A 129 13.20 -15.84 7.96
CA ALA A 129 12.16 -16.73 8.50
C ALA A 129 12.07 -16.63 10.03
N GLU A 130 13.23 -16.47 10.70
CA GLU A 130 13.28 -16.30 12.16
C GLU A 130 12.63 -14.98 12.61
N GLU A 131 12.87 -13.88 11.89
CA GLU A 131 12.23 -12.59 12.19
C GLU A 131 10.74 -12.67 11.94
N ARG A 132 10.31 -13.23 10.80
CA ARG A 132 8.90 -13.38 10.46
C ARG A 132 8.13 -14.27 11.45
N ALA A 133 8.76 -15.29 11.99
CA ALA A 133 8.15 -16.16 13.00
C ALA A 133 7.78 -15.42 14.31
N LYS A 134 8.35 -14.25 14.54
CA LYS A 134 8.06 -13.39 15.71
C LYS A 134 6.98 -12.36 15.42
N LEU A 135 6.49 -12.26 14.19
CA LEU A 135 5.53 -11.25 13.75
C LEU A 135 4.16 -11.87 13.50
N ASP A 136 3.15 -11.11 13.83
CA ASP A 136 1.75 -11.46 13.61
C ASP A 136 1.04 -10.35 12.79
N PRO A 137 1.29 -10.30 11.47
CA PRO A 137 0.59 -9.38 10.59
C PRO A 137 -0.83 -9.88 10.32
N PHE A 138 -1.81 -9.01 10.53
CA PHE A 138 -3.22 -9.36 10.36
C PHE A 138 -4.01 -8.29 9.63
N TYR A 139 -5.15 -8.71 9.06
CA TYR A 139 -6.10 -7.80 8.45
C TYR A 139 -7.20 -7.40 9.44
N MET A 140 -7.40 -6.08 9.61
CA MET A 140 -8.50 -5.58 10.44
C MET A 140 -9.87 -6.07 9.95
N SER A 141 -10.04 -6.20 8.63
CA SER A 141 -11.27 -6.66 8.00
C SER A 141 -11.70 -8.09 8.37
N TYR A 142 -10.80 -8.89 8.93
CA TYR A 142 -11.16 -10.20 9.49
C TYR A 142 -12.00 -10.06 10.77
N PHE A 143 -11.70 -9.06 11.59
CA PHE A 143 -12.35 -8.83 12.88
C PHE A 143 -13.52 -7.86 12.79
N VAL A 144 -13.42 -6.88 11.88
CA VAL A 144 -14.42 -5.83 11.68
C VAL A 144 -14.85 -5.84 10.22
N PRO A 145 -16.14 -6.06 9.90
CA PRO A 145 -16.59 -6.07 8.51
C PRO A 145 -16.24 -4.78 7.79
N TRP A 146 -15.61 -4.94 6.62
CA TRP A 146 -15.23 -3.81 5.79
C TRP A 146 -16.46 -3.09 5.23
N ASN A 147 -16.50 -1.77 5.43
CA ASN A 147 -17.49 -0.89 4.81
C ASN A 147 -16.84 0.48 4.59
N SER A 148 -16.48 0.76 3.35
CA SER A 148 -15.72 1.97 2.97
C SER A 148 -16.45 3.26 3.36
N TYR A 149 -17.76 3.33 3.16
CA TYR A 149 -18.54 4.51 3.53
C TYR A 149 -18.60 4.74 5.05
N LYS A 150 -18.80 3.69 5.84
CA LYS A 150 -18.76 3.79 7.31
C LYS A 150 -17.35 4.17 7.79
N ASN A 151 -16.32 3.60 7.20
CA ASN A 151 -14.94 3.95 7.51
C ASN A 151 -14.66 5.43 7.19
N TYR A 152 -15.15 5.92 6.06
CA TYR A 152 -15.08 7.34 5.69
C TYR A 152 -15.79 8.24 6.72
N GLN A 153 -16.99 7.88 7.17
CA GLN A 153 -17.71 8.66 8.18
C GLN A 153 -16.90 8.77 9.48
N ILE A 154 -16.35 7.65 9.97
CA ILE A 154 -15.48 7.63 11.16
C ILE A 154 -14.23 8.48 10.92
N ALA A 155 -13.57 8.33 9.78
CA ALA A 155 -12.40 9.13 9.46
C ALA A 155 -12.69 10.65 9.46
N LYS A 156 -13.86 11.06 8.96
CA LYS A 156 -14.30 12.46 8.98
C LYS A 156 -14.46 13.00 10.41
N GLU A 157 -14.96 12.21 11.34
CA GLU A 157 -15.07 12.58 12.76
C GLU A 157 -13.69 12.85 13.38
N HIS A 158 -12.63 12.23 12.83
CA HIS A 158 -11.24 12.38 13.23
C HIS A 158 -10.41 13.31 12.31
N GLY A 159 -11.05 14.22 11.61
CA GLY A 159 -10.38 15.27 10.85
C GLY A 159 -9.88 14.88 9.45
N PHE A 160 -10.37 13.77 8.88
CA PHE A 160 -10.03 13.38 7.53
C PHE A 160 -10.56 14.38 6.49
N HIS A 161 -9.72 14.80 5.55
CA HIS A 161 -10.07 15.60 4.40
C HIS A 161 -10.22 14.75 3.15
N ASP A 162 -11.34 14.88 2.47
CA ASP A 162 -11.55 14.38 1.12
C ASP A 162 -11.10 15.44 0.07
N LEU A 163 -11.28 15.13 -1.21
CA LEU A 163 -10.86 16.03 -2.30
C LEU A 163 -11.84 17.16 -2.64
N THR A 164 -12.94 17.32 -1.94
CA THR A 164 -13.96 18.33 -2.27
C THR A 164 -13.44 19.77 -2.18
N HIS A 165 -12.36 19.99 -1.42
CA HIS A 165 -11.72 21.31 -1.31
C HIS A 165 -10.71 21.60 -2.42
N GLU A 166 -10.27 20.58 -3.15
CA GLU A 166 -9.27 20.72 -4.21
C GLU A 166 -9.89 20.67 -5.61
N TRP A 167 -10.90 19.81 -5.77
CA TRP A 167 -11.60 19.63 -7.04
C TRP A 167 -13.11 19.48 -6.82
N ASP A 168 -13.90 19.98 -7.75
CA ASP A 168 -15.33 19.70 -7.77
C ASP A 168 -15.56 18.20 -8.07
N ARG A 169 -15.94 17.48 -7.05
CA ARG A 169 -16.27 16.04 -7.13
C ARG A 169 -17.70 15.75 -6.67
N THR A 170 -18.54 16.76 -6.61
CA THR A 170 -19.92 16.63 -6.12
C THR A 170 -20.78 15.67 -6.91
N HIS A 171 -20.43 15.42 -8.18
CA HIS A 171 -21.11 14.47 -9.06
C HIS A 171 -20.44 13.10 -9.14
N HIS A 172 -19.37 12.85 -8.39
CA HIS A 172 -18.73 11.56 -8.33
C HIS A 172 -19.37 10.70 -7.22
N ALA A 173 -19.57 9.43 -7.49
CA ALA A 173 -20.09 8.48 -6.50
C ALA A 173 -19.15 8.34 -5.28
N GLU A 174 -17.87 8.64 -5.47
CA GLU A 174 -16.84 8.50 -4.48
C GLU A 174 -15.83 9.64 -4.57
N ASN A 175 -15.56 10.29 -3.45
CA ASN A 175 -14.64 11.45 -3.37
C ASN A 175 -13.62 11.30 -2.24
N PHE A 176 -13.54 10.14 -1.61
CA PHE A 176 -12.74 9.88 -0.41
C PHE A 176 -11.75 8.72 -0.56
N ASP A 177 -11.83 7.95 -1.65
CA ASP A 177 -10.91 6.85 -1.91
C ASP A 177 -9.76 7.29 -2.82
N GLN A 178 -8.58 6.71 -2.58
CA GLN A 178 -7.35 6.94 -3.36
C GLN A 178 -7.04 8.43 -3.59
N ILE A 179 -7.14 9.23 -2.55
CA ILE A 179 -7.03 10.69 -2.62
C ILE A 179 -5.64 11.24 -2.28
N ASP A 180 -4.72 10.39 -1.83
CA ASP A 180 -3.42 10.82 -1.31
C ASP A 180 -2.51 11.42 -2.37
N SER A 181 -2.65 10.96 -3.61
CA SER A 181 -1.79 11.35 -4.72
C SER A 181 -2.60 11.59 -5.98
N SER A 182 -2.21 12.61 -6.74
CA SER A 182 -2.79 12.89 -8.07
C SER A 182 -2.58 11.73 -9.06
N ALA A 183 -1.59 10.86 -8.83
CA ALA A 183 -1.36 9.67 -9.66
C ALA A 183 -2.50 8.65 -9.54
N TYR A 184 -3.16 8.56 -8.41
CA TYR A 184 -4.31 7.65 -8.24
C TYR A 184 -5.50 8.05 -9.08
N LEU A 185 -5.72 9.34 -9.32
CA LEU A 185 -6.75 9.81 -10.22
C LEU A 185 -6.52 9.31 -11.66
N VAL A 186 -5.27 9.40 -12.13
CA VAL A 186 -4.87 8.86 -13.45
C VAL A 186 -5.00 7.34 -13.46
N HIS A 187 -4.59 6.67 -12.40
CA HIS A 187 -4.69 5.21 -12.27
C HIS A 187 -6.14 4.73 -12.33
N SER A 188 -7.04 5.38 -11.59
CA SER A 188 -8.47 5.06 -11.61
C SER A 188 -9.07 5.26 -13.00
N TRP A 189 -8.72 6.36 -13.67
CA TRP A 189 -9.16 6.63 -15.04
C TRP A 189 -8.66 5.57 -16.04
N LEU A 190 -7.40 5.13 -15.93
CA LEU A 190 -6.83 4.07 -16.76
C LEU A 190 -7.45 2.69 -16.49
N LYS A 191 -7.95 2.46 -15.28
CA LYS A 191 -8.66 1.22 -14.93
C LYS A 191 -10.09 1.17 -15.47
N TYR A 192 -10.71 2.30 -15.76
CA TYR A 192 -12.10 2.37 -16.22
C TYR A 192 -12.40 1.44 -17.42
N PRO A 193 -11.59 1.38 -18.48
CA PRO A 193 -11.83 0.46 -19.57
C PRO A 193 -11.76 -1.03 -19.19
N LYS A 194 -11.11 -1.35 -18.07
CA LYS A 194 -10.93 -2.72 -17.60
C LYS A 194 -12.08 -3.18 -16.70
N PHE A 195 -12.60 -2.30 -15.92
CA PHE A 195 -13.59 -2.65 -14.87
C PHE A 195 -15.00 -2.12 -15.16
N GLY A 196 -15.16 -1.25 -16.11
CA GLY A 196 -16.45 -0.63 -16.49
C GLY A 196 -16.77 0.59 -15.69
#